data_b72912627780fc42a1d9dbd34f856d4e
#
_entry.id   b72912627780fc42a1d9dbd34f856d4e
#
_cell.length_a   1.000
_cell.length_b   1.000
_cell.length_c   1.000
_cell.angle_alpha   90.00
_cell.angle_beta   90.00
_cell.angle_gamma   90.00
#
_symmetry.space_group_name_H-M   'P 1'
#
loop_
_entity.id
_entity.type
_entity.pdbx_description
1 polymer ?
#
loop_
_entity_poly.entity_id
_entity_poly.type
_entity_poly.pdbx_seq_one_letter_code
_entity_poly.pdbx_strand_id
1 'polypeptide(L)'
;MRPINTFLFIAVILLLPFYKVNAQNTFQPPSENKAVIYIMRTSVLGAVMNFRFFDGEKFLGKFKDKNYLRYECEPGEHLFWVKAENTDYLEANLLADKIYIVEANAVMGAFSSGVKFNILDFNDDRKMKRVFKLLTKKDPMVFDENELLKDQNDMQEIIKSGLEKYQNKQVRDKEFDKITPEMFYTI
;
A
#
# COMPACT_ATOMS: atom_id res chain seq x y z
N MET A 1 -29.11 -31.36 -55.24
CA MET A 1 -28.63 -31.15 -53.87
C MET A 1 -27.63 -30.02 -53.89
N ARG A 2 -28.01 -28.87 -53.34
CA ARG A 2 -27.12 -27.67 -53.30
C ARG A 2 -26.25 -27.71 -52.06
N PRO A 3 -24.94 -27.46 -52.11
CA PRO A 3 -24.12 -27.40 -50.90
C PRO A 3 -24.46 -26.14 -50.13
N ILE A 4 -24.85 -26.30 -48.89
CA ILE A 4 -25.13 -25.24 -47.93
C ILE A 4 -23.81 -24.61 -47.53
N ASN A 5 -23.75 -23.28 -47.74
CA ASN A 5 -22.59 -22.42 -47.45
C ASN A 5 -22.08 -22.54 -46.02
N THR A 6 -21.05 -23.34 -45.84
CA THR A 6 -20.29 -23.45 -44.58
C THR A 6 -19.43 -22.20 -44.29
N PHE A 7 -19.39 -21.23 -45.21
CA PHE A 7 -18.57 -20.00 -45.11
C PHE A 7 -19.22 -18.87 -44.28
N LEU A 8 -20.49 -19.02 -43.88
CA LEU A 8 -21.20 -17.93 -43.17
C LEU A 8 -21.00 -17.97 -41.67
N PHE A 9 -20.48 -19.08 -41.11
CA PHE A 9 -20.30 -19.23 -39.66
C PHE A 9 -18.94 -18.72 -39.11
N ILE A 10 -17.95 -18.52 -39.98
CA ILE A 10 -16.60 -18.09 -39.55
C ILE A 10 -16.50 -16.57 -39.42
N ALA A 11 -17.37 -15.80 -40.10
CA ALA A 11 -17.31 -14.34 -40.09
C ALA A 11 -17.90 -13.67 -38.84
N VAL A 12 -18.68 -14.40 -38.02
CA VAL A 12 -19.36 -13.82 -36.84
C VAL A 12 -18.47 -13.81 -35.61
N ILE A 13 -17.42 -14.65 -35.57
CA ILE A 13 -16.53 -14.77 -34.39
C ILE A 13 -15.49 -13.63 -34.35
N LEU A 14 -15.26 -12.92 -35.45
CA LEU A 14 -14.25 -11.85 -35.55
C LEU A 14 -14.76 -10.44 -35.18
N LEU A 15 -16.01 -10.30 -34.75
CA LEU A 15 -16.60 -9.02 -34.34
C LEU A 15 -16.96 -8.95 -32.86
N LEU A 16 -16.31 -9.76 -31.99
CA LEU A 16 -16.36 -9.47 -30.60
C LEU A 16 -15.49 -8.21 -30.35
N PRO A 17 -16.12 -7.06 -30.01
CA PRO A 17 -15.33 -5.92 -29.62
C PRO A 17 -14.50 -6.36 -28.40
N PHE A 18 -13.19 -6.20 -28.49
CA PHE A 18 -12.33 -6.21 -27.31
C PHE A 18 -12.80 -5.06 -26.43
N TYR A 19 -13.78 -5.31 -25.59
CA TYR A 19 -14.04 -4.43 -24.46
C TYR A 19 -12.76 -4.47 -23.63
N LYS A 20 -11.93 -3.43 -23.80
CA LYS A 20 -10.98 -3.09 -22.75
C LYS A 20 -11.85 -2.84 -21.52
N VAL A 21 -11.94 -3.85 -20.67
CA VAL A 21 -12.41 -3.62 -19.32
C VAL A 21 -11.41 -2.62 -18.76
N ASN A 22 -11.79 -1.35 -18.78
CA ASN A 22 -11.12 -0.37 -17.95
C ASN A 22 -11.34 -0.90 -16.54
N ALA A 23 -10.35 -1.62 -16.00
CA ALA A 23 -10.28 -1.85 -14.58
C ALA A 23 -10.31 -0.45 -13.97
N GLN A 24 -11.48 -0.03 -13.50
CA GLN A 24 -11.55 1.18 -12.71
C GLN A 24 -10.52 0.98 -11.62
N ASN A 25 -9.59 1.94 -11.48
CA ASN A 25 -8.58 1.92 -10.44
C ASN A 25 -9.29 2.08 -9.10
N THR A 26 -9.86 0.99 -8.64
CA THR A 26 -10.48 0.80 -7.33
C THR A 26 -9.57 -0.06 -6.48
N PHE A 27 -9.83 -0.09 -5.21
CA PHE A 27 -9.12 -1.01 -4.33
C PHE A 27 -9.35 -2.45 -4.80
N GLN A 28 -8.28 -3.18 -5.01
CA GLN A 28 -8.33 -4.60 -5.35
C GLN A 28 -8.41 -5.42 -4.07
N PRO A 29 -9.34 -6.37 -3.98
CA PRO A 29 -9.42 -7.26 -2.81
C PRO A 29 -8.14 -8.08 -2.67
N PRO A 30 -7.86 -8.61 -1.47
CA PRO A 30 -6.80 -9.59 -1.29
C PRO A 30 -7.14 -10.92 -1.98
N SER A 31 -6.13 -11.76 -2.14
CA SER A 31 -6.32 -13.18 -2.42
C SER A 31 -7.04 -13.85 -1.25
N GLU A 32 -7.67 -14.98 -1.50
CA GLU A 32 -8.38 -15.74 -0.46
C GLU A 32 -7.50 -16.02 0.76
N ASN A 33 -8.06 -15.79 1.94
CA ASN A 33 -7.39 -15.93 3.24
C ASN A 33 -6.18 -14.99 3.46
N LYS A 34 -5.99 -13.96 2.65
CA LYS A 34 -4.97 -12.93 2.86
C LYS A 34 -5.60 -11.62 3.34
N ALA A 35 -4.79 -10.74 3.87
CA ALA A 35 -5.12 -9.34 4.10
C ALA A 35 -4.38 -8.46 3.10
N VAL A 36 -4.91 -7.27 2.82
CA VAL A 36 -4.18 -6.28 2.04
C VAL A 36 -4.17 -4.94 2.75
N ILE A 37 -3.02 -4.30 2.80
CA ILE A 37 -2.88 -2.92 3.25
C ILE A 37 -2.39 -2.05 2.09
N TYR A 38 -3.08 -0.93 1.87
CA TYR A 38 -2.65 0.13 0.97
C TYR A 38 -1.92 1.20 1.79
N ILE A 39 -0.64 1.35 1.54
CA ILE A 39 0.18 2.42 2.14
C ILE A 39 0.30 3.52 1.10
N MET A 40 -0.35 4.66 1.36
CA MET A 40 -0.55 5.71 0.37
C MET A 40 0.17 6.99 0.76
N ARG A 41 0.73 7.69 -0.22
CA ARG A 41 1.24 9.05 -0.07
C ARG A 41 0.47 9.97 -1.00
N THR A 42 -0.56 10.63 -0.47
CA THR A 42 -1.46 11.47 -1.25
C THR A 42 -1.01 12.93 -1.31
N SER A 43 -0.07 13.34 -0.44
CA SER A 43 0.46 14.70 -0.35
C SER A 43 1.77 14.88 -1.12
N VAL A 44 2.01 16.08 -1.69
CA VAL A 44 3.30 16.49 -2.25
C VAL A 44 4.23 17.08 -1.21
N LEU A 45 3.76 17.35 0.00
CA LEU A 45 4.61 17.88 1.06
C LEU A 45 5.79 16.95 1.28
N GLY A 46 7.00 17.47 1.32
CA GLY A 46 8.21 16.67 1.46
C GLY A 46 8.50 15.76 0.25
N ALA A 47 8.11 16.14 -0.98
CA ALA A 47 8.26 15.32 -2.18
C ALA A 47 9.71 14.86 -2.46
N VAL A 48 10.69 15.55 -1.92
CA VAL A 48 12.12 15.17 -2.01
C VAL A 48 12.51 14.08 -1.00
N MET A 49 11.68 13.84 0.03
CA MET A 49 11.95 12.88 1.08
C MET A 49 11.60 11.46 0.60
N ASN A 50 12.56 10.57 0.64
CA ASN A 50 12.34 9.15 0.34
C ASN A 50 11.83 8.43 1.59
N PHE A 51 10.66 7.83 1.49
CA PHE A 51 10.07 7.01 2.55
C PHE A 51 10.40 5.55 2.28
N ARG A 52 10.94 4.87 3.27
CA ARG A 52 11.21 3.43 3.25
C ARG A 52 10.22 2.73 4.15
N PHE A 53 9.52 1.74 3.61
CA PHE A 53 8.43 1.05 4.29
C PHE A 53 8.83 -0.37 4.65
N PHE A 54 8.37 -0.80 5.81
CA PHE A 54 8.71 -2.11 6.38
C PHE A 54 7.50 -2.75 7.05
N ASP A 55 7.50 -4.08 7.11
CA ASP A 55 6.63 -4.91 7.96
C ASP A 55 7.55 -5.80 8.81
N GLY A 56 7.66 -5.50 10.10
CA GLY A 56 8.68 -6.10 10.94
C GLY A 56 10.09 -5.94 10.36
N GLU A 57 10.73 -7.05 10.06
CA GLU A 57 12.06 -7.07 9.43
C GLU A 57 12.01 -6.98 7.90
N LYS A 58 10.84 -7.15 7.28
CA LYS A 58 10.70 -7.17 5.83
C LYS A 58 10.66 -5.77 5.25
N PHE A 59 11.56 -5.49 4.30
CA PHE A 59 11.52 -4.26 3.51
C PHE A 59 10.45 -4.38 2.42
N LEU A 60 9.51 -3.45 2.39
CA LEU A 60 8.40 -3.45 1.43
C LEU A 60 8.66 -2.59 0.18
N GLY A 61 9.61 -1.66 0.27
CA GLY A 61 9.93 -0.75 -0.80
C GLY A 61 10.12 0.69 -0.35
N LYS A 62 10.43 1.54 -1.33
CA LYS A 62 10.72 2.97 -1.09
C LYS A 62 10.15 3.84 -2.20
N PHE A 63 9.56 4.97 -1.86
CA PHE A 63 9.18 5.99 -2.83
C PHE A 63 9.13 7.40 -2.20
N LYS A 64 9.25 8.43 -3.04
CA LYS A 64 9.31 9.83 -2.59
C LYS A 64 8.12 10.68 -3.05
N ASP A 65 7.48 10.36 -4.14
CA ASP A 65 6.39 11.14 -4.71
C ASP A 65 5.02 10.63 -4.28
N LYS A 66 3.95 11.30 -4.71
CA LYS A 66 2.59 10.77 -4.63
C LYS A 66 2.54 9.42 -5.32
N ASN A 67 2.37 8.40 -4.52
CA ASN A 67 2.28 7.01 -4.97
C ASN A 67 1.67 6.15 -3.89
N TYR A 68 1.52 4.87 -4.16
CA TYR A 68 1.05 3.92 -3.16
C TYR A 68 1.66 2.54 -3.38
N LEU A 69 1.73 1.81 -2.28
CA LEU A 69 2.09 0.41 -2.22
C LEU A 69 0.83 -0.39 -1.89
N ARG A 70 0.54 -1.44 -2.67
CA ARG A 70 -0.43 -2.48 -2.30
C ARG A 70 0.36 -3.66 -1.77
N TYR A 71 0.25 -3.91 -0.50
CA TYR A 71 0.94 -5.01 0.16
C TYR A 71 -0.06 -6.05 0.65
N GLU A 72 0.06 -7.26 0.12
CA GLU A 72 -0.71 -8.42 0.53
C GLU A 72 0.11 -9.25 1.52
N CYS A 73 -0.51 -9.61 2.64
CA CYS A 73 0.15 -10.30 3.76
C CYS A 73 -0.77 -11.35 4.40
N GLU A 74 -0.23 -12.10 5.33
CA GLU A 74 -1.02 -12.98 6.18
C GLU A 74 -1.95 -12.14 7.08
N PRO A 75 -3.12 -12.64 7.50
CA PRO A 75 -3.89 -12.00 8.56
C PRO A 75 -3.17 -12.15 9.90
N GLY A 76 -3.49 -11.26 10.85
CA GLY A 76 -2.93 -11.26 12.19
C GLY A 76 -2.17 -10.00 12.54
N GLU A 77 -1.24 -10.13 13.47
CA GLU A 77 -0.47 -9.00 14.01
C GLU A 77 0.70 -8.62 13.10
N HIS A 78 0.81 -7.34 12.81
CA HIS A 78 1.87 -6.73 12.02
C HIS A 78 2.44 -5.50 12.71
N LEU A 79 3.71 -5.24 12.46
CA LEU A 79 4.37 -4.00 12.82
C LEU A 79 4.80 -3.28 11.54
N PHE A 80 3.94 -2.41 11.02
CA PHE A 80 4.34 -1.53 9.93
C PHE A 80 5.15 -0.36 10.47
N TRP A 81 6.19 -0.01 9.76
CA TRP A 81 6.95 1.18 10.10
C TRP A 81 7.54 1.84 8.86
N VAL A 82 7.77 3.15 8.98
CA VAL A 82 8.28 3.96 7.90
C VAL A 82 9.50 4.76 8.38
N LYS A 83 10.53 4.77 7.56
CA LYS A 83 11.78 5.50 7.80
C LYS A 83 11.96 6.62 6.77
N ALA A 84 12.10 7.85 7.28
CA ALA A 84 12.61 9.02 6.58
C ALA A 84 13.76 9.62 7.42
N GLU A 85 13.71 10.89 7.78
CA GLU A 85 14.63 11.48 8.77
C GLU A 85 14.32 10.94 10.18
N ASN A 86 13.04 10.80 10.52
CA ASN A 86 12.57 10.09 11.70
C ASN A 86 12.14 8.65 11.37
N THR A 87 11.61 7.96 12.35
CA THR A 87 10.93 6.67 12.21
C THR A 87 9.58 6.75 12.90
N ASP A 88 8.53 6.31 12.18
CA ASP A 88 7.19 6.19 12.72
C ASP A 88 6.70 4.75 12.64
N TYR A 89 5.83 4.34 13.57
CA TYR A 89 5.38 2.95 13.74
C TYR A 89 3.87 2.90 13.80
N LEU A 90 3.33 1.81 13.28
CA LEU A 90 1.91 1.50 13.21
C LEU A 90 1.72 0.01 13.54
N GLU A 91 1.17 -0.29 14.69
CA GLU A 91 0.72 -1.64 15.00
C GLU A 91 -0.56 -1.94 14.22
N ALA A 92 -0.74 -3.17 13.80
CA ALA A 92 -1.95 -3.57 13.09
C ALA A 92 -2.33 -5.00 13.45
N ASN A 93 -3.63 -5.25 13.56
CA ASN A 93 -4.20 -6.59 13.61
C ASN A 93 -5.19 -6.73 12.46
N LEU A 94 -4.82 -7.51 11.44
CA LEU A 94 -5.50 -7.56 10.16
C LEU A 94 -6.33 -8.83 10.03
N LEU A 95 -7.59 -8.70 9.59
CA LEU A 95 -8.45 -9.84 9.26
C LEU A 95 -8.20 -10.33 7.84
N ALA A 96 -8.42 -11.63 7.63
CA ALA A 96 -8.46 -12.22 6.29
C ALA A 96 -9.56 -11.57 5.43
N ASP A 97 -9.32 -11.51 4.12
CA ASP A 97 -10.23 -11.01 3.10
C ASP A 97 -10.64 -9.53 3.30
N LYS A 98 -9.80 -8.75 4.01
CA LYS A 98 -10.07 -7.34 4.30
C LYS A 98 -9.00 -6.41 3.71
N ILE A 99 -9.44 -5.17 3.43
CA ILE A 99 -8.63 -4.09 2.89
C ILE A 99 -8.43 -3.04 3.98
N TYR A 100 -7.19 -2.68 4.22
CA TYR A 100 -6.82 -1.60 5.13
C TYR A 100 -6.11 -0.49 4.36
N ILE A 101 -6.28 0.76 4.81
CA ILE A 101 -5.72 1.91 4.11
C ILE A 101 -5.08 2.86 5.11
N VAL A 102 -3.83 3.20 4.87
CA VAL A 102 -3.08 4.18 5.66
C VAL A 102 -2.40 5.21 4.76
N GLU A 103 -2.28 6.42 5.24
CA GLU A 103 -1.47 7.44 4.60
C GLU A 103 -0.13 7.59 5.33
N ALA A 104 0.97 7.64 4.58
CA ALA A 104 2.27 8.06 5.09
C ALA A 104 2.52 9.50 4.61
N ASN A 105 2.47 10.47 5.51
CA ASN A 105 2.58 11.88 5.18
C ASN A 105 3.86 12.50 5.76
N ALA A 106 4.47 13.41 4.98
CA ALA A 106 5.53 14.24 5.54
C ALA A 106 4.96 15.16 6.62
N VAL A 107 5.68 15.28 7.70
CA VAL A 107 5.42 16.25 8.77
C VAL A 107 6.58 17.22 8.85
N MET A 108 6.25 18.51 9.01
CA MET A 108 7.21 19.58 9.14
C MET A 108 7.18 20.10 10.57
N GLY A 109 8.27 19.94 11.27
CA GLY A 109 8.50 20.58 12.57
C GLY A 109 9.26 21.91 12.41
N ALA A 110 9.44 22.63 13.51
CA ALA A 110 10.16 23.91 13.48
C ALA A 110 11.63 23.75 13.06
N PHE A 111 12.26 22.62 13.34
CA PHE A 111 13.69 22.37 13.11
C PHE A 111 13.99 21.05 12.38
N SER A 112 12.98 20.25 12.09
CA SER A 112 13.17 18.97 11.42
C SER A 112 11.94 18.61 10.59
N SER A 113 12.16 17.85 9.56
CA SER A 113 11.10 17.18 8.79
C SER A 113 11.05 15.71 9.16
N GLY A 114 9.95 15.05 8.83
CA GLY A 114 9.78 13.65 9.15
C GLY A 114 8.63 13.03 8.40
N VAL A 115 8.28 11.82 8.80
CA VAL A 115 7.13 11.07 8.29
C VAL A 115 6.24 10.64 9.45
N LYS A 116 4.93 10.59 9.20
CA LYS A 116 3.94 10.03 10.13
C LYS A 116 2.93 9.18 9.36
N PHE A 117 2.58 8.02 9.93
CA PHE A 117 1.39 7.29 9.53
C PHE A 117 0.13 7.98 10.03
N ASN A 118 -0.90 7.91 9.23
CA ASN A 118 -2.24 8.36 9.59
C ASN A 118 -3.24 7.30 9.14
N ILE A 119 -3.95 6.73 10.08
CA ILE A 119 -5.05 5.82 9.78
C ILE A 119 -6.13 6.63 9.07
N LEU A 120 -6.65 6.11 7.97
CA LEU A 120 -7.60 6.83 7.14
C LEU A 120 -8.99 6.76 7.77
N ASP A 121 -9.59 7.92 8.00
CA ASP A 121 -11.01 8.03 8.31
C ASP A 121 -11.80 8.00 6.99
N PHE A 122 -12.55 6.93 6.78
CA PHE A 122 -13.34 6.72 5.56
C PHE A 122 -14.54 7.68 5.45
N ASN A 123 -14.92 8.35 6.55
CA ASN A 123 -15.98 9.38 6.57
C ASN A 123 -15.44 10.76 6.16
N ASP A 124 -14.13 10.96 6.07
CA ASP A 124 -13.54 12.20 5.56
C ASP A 124 -13.55 12.21 4.02
N ASP A 125 -14.61 12.73 3.44
CA ASP A 125 -14.77 12.85 1.99
C ASP A 125 -13.58 13.51 1.27
N ARG A 126 -12.91 14.47 1.91
CA ARG A 126 -11.77 15.17 1.30
C ARG A 126 -10.56 14.26 1.22
N LYS A 127 -10.33 13.44 2.25
CA LYS A 127 -9.26 12.45 2.24
C LYS A 127 -9.58 11.36 1.22
N MET A 128 -10.80 10.81 1.24
CA MET A 128 -11.21 9.79 0.30
C MET A 128 -11.13 10.25 -1.17
N LYS A 129 -11.51 11.49 -1.48
CA LYS A 129 -11.32 12.07 -2.82
C LYS A 129 -9.85 12.10 -3.26
N ARG A 130 -8.91 12.40 -2.34
CA ARG A 130 -7.48 12.37 -2.68
C ARG A 130 -6.98 10.95 -2.94
N VAL A 131 -7.44 10.01 -2.11
CA VAL A 131 -7.13 8.58 -2.25
C VAL A 131 -7.61 8.06 -3.60
N PHE A 132 -8.89 8.22 -3.92
CA PHE A 132 -9.44 7.79 -5.22
C PHE A 132 -8.77 8.48 -6.40
N LYS A 133 -8.46 9.78 -6.29
CA LYS A 133 -7.71 10.49 -7.32
C LYS A 133 -6.31 9.91 -7.53
N LEU A 134 -5.68 9.39 -6.49
CA LEU A 134 -4.38 8.72 -6.63
C LEU A 134 -4.54 7.36 -7.31
N LEU A 135 -5.49 6.54 -6.88
CA LEU A 135 -5.80 5.25 -7.48
C LEU A 135 -6.14 5.33 -8.98
N THR A 136 -6.89 6.37 -9.39
CA THR A 136 -7.23 6.57 -10.80
C THR A 136 -6.09 7.07 -11.68
N LYS A 137 -5.01 7.59 -11.08
CA LYS A 137 -3.89 8.21 -11.81
C LYS A 137 -2.61 7.40 -11.80
N LYS A 138 -2.50 6.46 -10.89
CA LYS A 138 -1.29 5.69 -10.66
C LYS A 138 -1.64 4.22 -10.48
N ASP A 139 -0.78 3.37 -10.97
CA ASP A 139 -0.73 1.97 -10.57
C ASP A 139 0.06 1.84 -9.26
N PRO A 140 -0.14 0.76 -8.48
CA PRO A 140 0.66 0.50 -7.30
C PRO A 140 2.14 0.39 -7.68
N MET A 141 3.01 0.85 -6.78
CA MET A 141 4.43 0.61 -6.93
C MET A 141 4.69 -0.90 -6.95
N VAL A 142 5.35 -1.35 -7.99
CA VAL A 142 5.84 -2.71 -8.13
C VAL A 142 7.36 -2.65 -8.06
N PHE A 143 7.95 -3.51 -7.27
CA PHE A 143 9.40 -3.63 -7.12
C PHE A 143 9.84 -4.98 -7.66
N ASP A 144 10.96 -5.00 -8.37
CA ASP A 144 11.58 -6.25 -8.77
C ASP A 144 12.05 -7.03 -7.54
N GLU A 145 11.83 -8.34 -7.51
CA GLU A 145 12.09 -9.17 -6.34
C GLU A 145 13.59 -9.22 -5.99
N ASN A 146 14.45 -9.23 -7.00
CA ASN A 146 15.91 -9.21 -6.80
C ASN A 146 16.39 -7.85 -6.31
N GLU A 147 15.77 -6.76 -6.79
CA GLU A 147 16.04 -5.41 -6.28
C GLU A 147 15.60 -5.27 -4.82
N LEU A 148 14.43 -5.80 -4.46
CA LEU A 148 13.98 -5.83 -3.06
C LEU A 148 14.91 -6.61 -2.17
N LEU A 149 15.38 -7.78 -2.59
CA LEU A 149 16.33 -8.60 -1.85
C LEU A 149 17.67 -7.89 -1.64
N LYS A 150 18.16 -7.21 -2.67
CA LYS A 150 19.37 -6.38 -2.56
C LYS A 150 19.15 -5.21 -1.61
N ASP A 151 18.08 -4.46 -1.80
CA ASP A 151 17.73 -3.34 -0.92
C ASP A 151 17.49 -3.84 0.53
N GLN A 152 16.89 -5.01 0.74
CA GLN A 152 16.72 -5.65 2.05
C GLN A 152 18.08 -5.87 2.74
N ASN A 153 19.07 -6.37 2.02
CA ASN A 153 20.41 -6.57 2.56
C ASN A 153 21.10 -5.25 2.90
N ASP A 154 20.96 -4.24 2.05
CA ASP A 154 21.50 -2.90 2.28
C ASP A 154 20.80 -2.18 3.46
N MET A 155 19.59 -2.62 3.85
CA MET A 155 18.79 -2.01 4.92
C MET A 155 18.96 -2.71 6.28
N GLN A 156 19.78 -3.76 6.43
CA GLN A 156 19.90 -4.54 7.68
C GLN A 156 20.17 -3.68 8.91
N GLU A 157 21.11 -2.72 8.83
CA GLU A 157 21.42 -1.83 9.94
C GLU A 157 20.23 -0.88 10.27
N ILE A 158 19.50 -0.45 9.25
CA ILE A 158 18.29 0.39 9.42
C ILE A 158 17.19 -0.42 10.08
N ILE A 159 17.01 -1.68 9.67
CA ILE A 159 16.00 -2.60 10.22
C ILE A 159 16.30 -2.85 11.69
N LYS A 160 17.52 -3.26 12.01
CA LYS A 160 17.96 -3.49 13.38
C LYS A 160 17.74 -2.26 14.26
N SER A 161 18.25 -1.11 13.83
CA SER A 161 18.09 0.15 14.58
C SER A 161 16.62 0.58 14.70
N GLY A 162 15.80 0.32 13.68
CA GLY A 162 14.37 0.60 13.69
C GLY A 162 13.64 -0.23 14.75
N LEU A 163 13.86 -1.54 14.76
CA LEU A 163 13.23 -2.45 15.71
C LEU A 163 13.71 -2.22 17.15
N GLU A 164 15.00 -1.97 17.37
CA GLU A 164 15.51 -1.57 18.68
C GLU A 164 14.85 -0.29 19.20
N LYS A 165 14.63 0.70 18.33
CA LYS A 165 13.91 1.93 18.71
C LYS A 165 12.45 1.67 19.06
N TYR A 166 11.77 0.77 18.36
CA TYR A 166 10.41 0.37 18.67
C TYR A 166 10.36 -0.27 20.07
N GLN A 167 11.19 -1.27 20.35
CA GLN A 167 11.27 -1.94 21.64
C GLN A 167 11.56 -0.94 22.78
N ASN A 168 12.52 -0.05 22.59
CA ASN A 168 12.85 0.99 23.58
C ASN A 168 11.70 1.96 23.84
N LYS A 169 10.82 2.23 22.85
CA LYS A 169 9.64 3.07 23.03
C LYS A 169 8.54 2.32 23.78
N GLN A 170 8.34 1.02 23.50
CA GLN A 170 7.41 0.19 24.27
C GLN A 170 7.76 0.14 25.74
N VAL A 171 9.04 -0.05 26.08
CA VAL A 171 9.52 -0.04 27.47
C VAL A 171 9.23 1.29 28.19
N ARG A 172 9.07 2.39 27.45
CA ARG A 172 8.75 3.74 27.98
C ARG A 172 7.26 4.05 27.97
N ASP A 173 6.38 3.05 27.86
CA ASP A 173 4.92 3.18 27.79
C ASP A 173 4.45 4.18 26.73
N LYS A 174 5.13 4.24 25.58
CA LYS A 174 4.70 5.08 24.48
C LYS A 174 3.68 4.32 23.65
N GLU A 175 2.45 4.81 23.63
CA GLU A 175 1.42 4.31 22.71
C GLU A 175 1.79 4.60 21.25
N PHE A 176 1.53 3.62 20.39
CA PHE A 176 1.61 3.73 18.93
C PHE A 176 0.21 3.82 18.32
N ASP A 177 0.12 4.45 17.17
CA ASP A 177 -1.11 4.35 16.38
C ASP A 177 -1.36 2.87 16.03
N LYS A 178 -2.62 2.44 16.11
CA LYS A 178 -2.99 1.02 15.94
C LYS A 178 -4.18 0.85 15.02
N ILE A 179 -4.04 -0.02 14.02
CA ILE A 179 -5.15 -0.53 13.21
C ILE A 179 -5.78 -1.70 13.97
N THR A 180 -7.04 -1.56 14.32
CA THR A 180 -7.83 -2.67 14.87
C THR A 180 -8.51 -3.47 13.75
N PRO A 181 -8.93 -4.73 14.03
CA PRO A 181 -9.54 -5.60 13.02
C PRO A 181 -10.73 -4.97 12.28
N GLU A 182 -11.46 -4.05 12.94
CA GLU A 182 -12.70 -3.44 12.42
C GLU A 182 -12.43 -2.24 11.49
N MET A 183 -11.20 -1.73 11.45
CA MET A 183 -10.82 -0.56 10.65
C MET A 183 -10.56 -0.89 9.19
N PHE A 184 -11.32 -1.82 8.60
CA PHE A 184 -11.19 -2.17 7.20
C PHE A 184 -12.10 -1.34 6.31
N TYR A 185 -11.67 -1.18 5.06
CA TYR A 185 -12.49 -0.57 4.01
C TYR A 185 -13.38 -1.63 3.35
N THR A 186 -14.65 -1.29 3.16
CA THR A 186 -15.62 -2.15 2.45
C THR A 186 -15.78 -1.64 1.01
N ILE A 187 -15.58 -2.51 0.03
CA ILE A 187 -15.81 -2.22 -1.40
C ILE A 187 -17.31 -2.16 -1.66
#